data_88775ac67308e25f55e6551fb8b026c6
#
_entry.id   88775ac67308e25f55e6551fb8b026c6
#
_cell.length_a   1.000
_cell.length_b   1.000
_cell.length_c   1.000
_cell.angle_alpha   90.00
_cell.angle_beta   90.00
_cell.angle_gamma   90.00
#
_symmetry.space_group_name_H-M   'P 1'
#
loop_
_entity.id
_entity.type
_entity.pdbx_description
1 polymer ?
#
loop_
_entity_poly.entity_id
_entity_poly.type
_entity_poly.pdbx_seq_one_letter_code
_entity_poly.pdbx_strand_id
1 'polypeptide(L)'
;FFPGCQAGAIAPDVVMDVYEDLCRRVEGGVALILGCCGAISEWAGRYEMTEKVNEQLKQELAKLGDPIIIAGCPSCMKQLKESIGAHVIGIWEILREIGLPQQAKGLEIPVAIHDACGARGDAQTQDMIRQLLSDMGCIVEDTEYSRDLSPCCGYGGLTAYANKDMAAKMTEKCLERSDAPYITYCMACRDRFAREGRESRHILELLYGANASNMPDISEKRYNRLILKQTLLKNIWNEEPIMEKKDYTVAYTEEAIHMMDERMILKSDVERVLSDYRENQEAILDEETKELVTRSRLGNVTFWVRFVETEDGYLVH
;
A
#
# COMPACT_ATOMS: atom_id res chain seq x y z
N PHE A 1 12.33 1.89 -10.60
CA PHE A 1 11.60 2.41 -9.43
C PHE A 1 10.84 1.29 -8.72
N PHE A 2 10.94 1.27 -7.37
CA PHE A 2 10.27 0.34 -6.48
C PHE A 2 9.42 1.14 -5.47
N PRO A 3 8.14 1.45 -5.77
CA PRO A 3 7.29 2.29 -4.91
C PRO A 3 6.96 1.66 -3.56
N GLY A 4 6.99 0.32 -3.49
CA GLY A 4 6.52 -0.45 -2.36
C GLY A 4 5.02 -0.78 -2.44
N CYS A 5 4.64 -1.93 -1.85
CA CYS A 5 3.28 -2.47 -1.98
C CYS A 5 2.19 -1.62 -1.30
N GLN A 6 2.52 -0.83 -0.28
CA GLN A 6 1.56 0.03 0.39
C GLN A 6 1.28 1.31 -0.41
N ALA A 7 2.29 1.87 -1.09
CA ALA A 7 2.08 3.04 -1.95
C ALA A 7 1.10 2.72 -3.09
N GLY A 8 1.32 1.64 -3.84
CA GLY A 8 0.40 1.23 -4.89
C GLY A 8 -1.00 0.81 -4.40
N ALA A 9 -1.13 0.45 -3.12
CA ALA A 9 -2.41 0.11 -2.52
C ALA A 9 -3.23 1.32 -2.04
N ILE A 10 -2.56 2.33 -1.51
CA ILE A 10 -3.19 3.46 -0.81
C ILE A 10 -3.27 4.69 -1.73
N ALA A 11 -2.24 4.93 -2.52
CA ALA A 11 -2.12 6.10 -3.38
C ALA A 11 -1.58 5.72 -4.77
N PRO A 12 -2.35 4.93 -5.56
CA PRO A 12 -1.92 4.47 -6.89
C PRO A 12 -1.61 5.62 -7.84
N ASP A 13 -2.38 6.71 -7.79
CA ASP A 13 -2.19 7.89 -8.65
C ASP A 13 -0.83 8.55 -8.36
N VAL A 14 -0.45 8.67 -7.08
CA VAL A 14 0.87 9.19 -6.69
C VAL A 14 2.00 8.32 -7.26
N VAL A 15 1.83 6.99 -7.26
CA VAL A 15 2.82 6.09 -7.84
C VAL A 15 2.96 6.30 -9.34
N MET A 16 1.86 6.56 -10.05
CA MET A 16 1.87 6.89 -11.48
C MET A 16 2.60 8.21 -11.72
N ASP A 17 2.22 9.27 -11.02
CA ASP A 17 2.81 10.59 -11.17
C ASP A 17 4.32 10.58 -10.91
N VAL A 18 4.74 9.87 -9.84
CA VAL A 18 6.17 9.67 -9.52
C VAL A 18 6.88 8.94 -10.66
N TYR A 19 6.30 7.84 -11.15
CA TYR A 19 6.94 7.06 -12.19
C TYR A 19 7.07 7.82 -13.51
N GLU A 20 6.03 8.50 -13.93
CA GLU A 20 6.04 9.34 -15.13
C GLU A 20 7.06 10.48 -15.02
N ASP A 21 7.17 11.11 -13.85
CA ASP A 21 8.13 12.17 -13.59
C ASP A 21 9.57 11.64 -13.64
N LEU A 22 9.85 10.50 -13.01
CA LEU A 22 11.15 9.85 -13.08
C LEU A 22 11.52 9.48 -14.52
N CYS A 23 10.59 8.91 -15.31
CA CYS A 23 10.82 8.58 -16.72
C CYS A 23 11.18 9.80 -17.58
N ARG A 24 10.64 10.98 -17.25
CA ARG A 24 10.93 12.23 -17.99
C ARG A 24 12.27 12.86 -17.58
N ARG A 25 12.69 12.74 -16.31
CA ARG A 25 13.79 13.53 -15.77
C ARG A 25 15.05 12.74 -15.47
N VAL A 26 14.97 11.42 -15.34
CA VAL A 26 16.13 10.56 -15.06
C VAL A 26 16.70 10.05 -16.40
N GLU A 27 17.97 10.36 -16.66
CA GLU A 27 18.67 9.86 -17.82
C GLU A 27 18.90 8.35 -17.77
N GLY A 28 18.87 7.68 -18.91
CA GLY A 28 19.09 6.23 -19.01
C GLY A 28 17.82 5.38 -18.87
N GLY A 29 16.70 6.00 -18.54
CA GLY A 29 15.40 5.31 -18.38
C GLY A 29 15.18 4.74 -17.00
N VAL A 30 13.92 4.51 -16.68
CA VAL A 30 13.47 3.98 -15.37
C VAL A 30 12.53 2.80 -15.60
N ALA A 31 12.92 1.61 -15.14
CA ALA A 31 12.01 0.46 -15.06
C ALA A 31 11.15 0.55 -13.80
N LEU A 32 9.99 -0.12 -13.79
CA LEU A 32 9.09 -0.17 -12.65
C LEU A 32 8.88 -1.60 -12.17
N ILE A 33 9.06 -1.82 -10.88
CA ILE A 33 8.76 -3.10 -10.22
C ILE A 33 7.61 -2.89 -9.23
N LEU A 34 6.41 -3.39 -9.58
CA LEU A 34 5.23 -3.41 -8.71
C LEU A 34 5.21 -4.69 -7.88
N GLY A 35 6.12 -4.79 -6.91
CA GLY A 35 6.31 -5.98 -6.10
C GLY A 35 6.28 -5.71 -4.59
N CYS A 36 6.50 -6.77 -3.82
CA CYS A 36 6.72 -6.71 -2.38
C CYS A 36 8.20 -6.94 -2.08
N CYS A 37 8.77 -6.19 -1.14
CA CYS A 37 10.14 -6.37 -0.69
C CYS A 37 10.36 -7.59 0.23
N GLY A 38 9.30 -8.31 0.62
CA GLY A 38 9.38 -9.47 1.51
C GLY A 38 9.28 -9.17 3.01
N ALA A 39 9.35 -7.90 3.42
CA ALA A 39 9.33 -7.54 4.84
C ALA A 39 8.12 -8.11 5.61
N ILE A 40 6.94 -8.17 4.99
CA ILE A 40 5.72 -8.71 5.63
C ILE A 40 5.86 -10.21 5.91
N SER A 41 6.40 -10.99 4.98
CA SER A 41 6.61 -12.43 5.18
C SER A 41 7.70 -12.70 6.22
N GLU A 42 8.73 -11.87 6.29
CA GLU A 42 9.75 -11.94 7.32
C GLU A 42 9.19 -11.64 8.71
N TRP A 43 8.39 -10.58 8.85
CA TRP A 43 7.72 -10.25 10.12
C TRP A 43 6.73 -11.33 10.57
N ALA A 44 6.17 -12.08 9.64
CA ALA A 44 5.30 -13.22 9.91
C ALA A 44 6.08 -14.52 10.27
N GLY A 45 7.42 -14.50 10.27
CA GLY A 45 8.25 -15.69 10.43
C GLY A 45 8.15 -16.69 9.27
N ARG A 46 7.64 -16.26 8.11
CA ARG A 46 7.47 -17.09 6.91
C ARG A 46 8.70 -16.98 6.02
N TYR A 47 9.83 -17.44 6.54
CA TYR A 47 11.15 -17.29 5.90
C TYR A 47 11.22 -17.91 4.49
N GLU A 48 10.59 -19.07 4.27
CA GLU A 48 10.50 -19.68 2.94
C GLU A 48 9.80 -18.77 1.90
N MET A 49 8.78 -18.00 2.35
CA MET A 49 8.12 -17.05 1.47
C MET A 49 9.03 -15.84 1.20
N THR A 50 9.77 -15.40 2.21
CA THR A 50 10.74 -14.32 2.06
C THR A 50 11.83 -14.71 1.07
N GLU A 51 12.37 -15.92 1.17
CA GLU A 51 13.37 -16.45 0.23
C GLU A 51 12.83 -16.50 -1.22
N LYS A 52 11.60 -16.97 -1.41
CA LYS A 52 10.96 -16.97 -2.74
C LYS A 52 10.82 -15.56 -3.32
N VAL A 53 10.39 -14.59 -2.51
CA VAL A 53 10.29 -13.18 -2.93
C VAL A 53 11.66 -12.63 -3.30
N ASN A 54 12.68 -12.90 -2.48
CA ASN A 54 14.06 -12.46 -2.71
C ASN A 54 14.62 -13.05 -4.01
N GLU A 55 14.39 -14.32 -4.25
CA GLU A 55 14.84 -15.00 -5.48
C GLU A 55 14.16 -14.41 -6.72
N GLN A 56 12.84 -14.20 -6.67
CA GLN A 56 12.10 -13.54 -7.77
C GLN A 56 12.63 -12.14 -8.05
N LEU A 57 12.86 -11.33 -7.00
CA LEU A 57 13.40 -9.99 -7.16
C LEU A 57 14.80 -9.99 -7.76
N LYS A 58 15.69 -10.88 -7.32
CA LYS A 58 17.01 -11.04 -7.92
C LYS A 58 16.93 -11.38 -9.41
N GLN A 59 16.04 -12.31 -9.79
CA GLN A 59 15.84 -12.68 -11.19
C GLN A 59 15.32 -11.51 -12.03
N GLU A 60 14.38 -10.72 -11.50
CA GLU A 60 13.87 -9.54 -12.22
C GLU A 60 14.94 -8.44 -12.32
N LEU A 61 15.71 -8.19 -11.29
CA LEU A 61 16.80 -7.23 -11.33
C LEU A 61 17.91 -7.63 -12.31
N ALA A 62 18.28 -8.91 -12.34
CA ALA A 62 19.25 -9.42 -13.27
C ALA A 62 18.83 -9.25 -14.75
N LYS A 63 17.53 -9.41 -15.06
CA LYS A 63 16.99 -9.12 -16.41
C LYS A 63 17.12 -7.65 -16.81
N LEU A 64 17.16 -6.76 -15.83
CA LEU A 64 17.32 -5.31 -16.02
C LEU A 64 18.78 -4.86 -15.96
N GLY A 65 19.74 -5.79 -15.81
CA GLY A 65 21.18 -5.48 -15.71
C GLY A 65 21.60 -4.98 -14.32
N ASP A 66 20.94 -5.45 -13.27
CA ASP A 66 21.20 -5.11 -11.87
C ASP A 66 21.24 -3.58 -11.60
N PRO A 67 20.17 -2.85 -11.91
CA PRO A 67 20.13 -1.40 -11.80
C PRO A 67 20.13 -0.93 -10.36
N ILE A 68 20.40 0.36 -10.17
CA ILE A 68 20.15 1.03 -8.90
C ILE A 68 18.64 1.06 -8.65
N ILE A 69 18.20 0.64 -7.46
CA ILE A 69 16.79 0.65 -7.08
C ILE A 69 16.46 1.98 -6.42
N ILE A 70 15.55 2.74 -7.01
CA ILE A 70 14.94 3.92 -6.39
C ILE A 70 13.73 3.46 -5.57
N ALA A 71 13.83 3.46 -4.24
CA ALA A 71 12.76 2.97 -3.37
C ALA A 71 11.89 4.11 -2.82
N GLY A 72 10.58 3.93 -2.84
CA GLY A 72 9.59 4.88 -2.28
C GLY A 72 9.26 4.64 -0.80
N CYS A 73 9.94 3.72 -0.12
CA CYS A 73 9.63 3.32 1.26
C CYS A 73 10.90 2.93 2.03
N PRO A 74 11.13 3.50 3.23
CA PRO A 74 12.32 3.18 4.04
C PRO A 74 12.42 1.70 4.44
N SER A 75 11.28 1.07 4.75
CA SER A 75 11.27 -0.37 5.07
C SER A 75 11.66 -1.23 3.87
N CYS A 76 11.25 -0.82 2.66
CA CYS A 76 11.69 -1.50 1.44
C CYS A 76 13.18 -1.29 1.19
N MET A 77 13.70 -0.07 1.41
CA MET A 77 15.14 0.20 1.29
C MET A 77 15.96 -0.73 2.18
N LYS A 78 15.60 -0.77 3.46
CA LYS A 78 16.28 -1.63 4.43
C LYS A 78 16.21 -3.10 4.01
N GLN A 79 15.01 -3.59 3.71
CA GLN A 79 14.78 -4.99 3.36
C GLN A 79 15.57 -5.40 2.11
N LEU A 80 15.54 -4.60 1.05
CA LEU A 80 16.24 -4.90 -0.20
C LEU A 80 17.76 -4.87 -0.04
N LYS A 81 18.29 -3.92 0.76
CA LYS A 81 19.74 -3.86 1.08
C LYS A 81 20.19 -5.10 1.86
N GLU A 82 19.45 -5.47 2.92
CA GLU A 82 19.83 -6.55 3.83
C GLU A 82 19.60 -7.94 3.24
N SER A 83 18.46 -8.17 2.53
CA SER A 83 18.08 -9.51 2.10
C SER A 83 18.63 -9.93 0.74
N ILE A 84 18.82 -8.98 -0.18
CA ILE A 84 19.30 -9.31 -1.54
C ILE A 84 20.61 -8.60 -1.91
N GLY A 85 21.11 -7.72 -1.04
CA GLY A 85 22.36 -6.98 -1.29
C GLY A 85 22.26 -5.97 -2.44
N ALA A 86 21.06 -5.51 -2.78
CA ALA A 86 20.85 -4.59 -3.90
C ALA A 86 21.40 -3.19 -3.59
N HIS A 87 21.84 -2.48 -4.62
CA HIS A 87 22.14 -1.05 -4.50
C HIS A 87 20.82 -0.27 -4.50
N VAL A 88 20.44 0.25 -3.34
CA VAL A 88 19.15 0.91 -3.13
C VAL A 88 19.37 2.33 -2.60
N ILE A 89 18.70 3.29 -3.22
CA ILE A 89 18.63 4.68 -2.77
C ILE A 89 17.17 5.07 -2.54
N GLY A 90 16.93 6.08 -1.70
CA GLY A 90 15.59 6.62 -1.51
C GLY A 90 15.18 7.53 -2.67
N ILE A 91 13.89 7.60 -2.98
CA ILE A 91 13.39 8.55 -3.97
C ILE A 91 13.72 10.01 -3.60
N TRP A 92 13.83 10.30 -2.31
CA TRP A 92 14.24 11.61 -1.80
C TRP A 92 15.68 11.98 -2.19
N GLU A 93 16.58 11.02 -2.37
CA GLU A 93 17.94 11.24 -2.87
C GLU A 93 17.89 11.73 -4.33
N ILE A 94 17.16 11.01 -5.17
CA ILE A 94 16.98 11.39 -6.58
C ILE A 94 16.30 12.76 -6.71
N LEU A 95 15.23 13.03 -5.96
CA LEU A 95 14.53 14.32 -6.01
C LEU A 95 15.38 15.50 -5.58
N ARG A 96 16.38 15.29 -4.73
CA ARG A 96 17.36 16.34 -4.41
C ARG A 96 18.32 16.59 -5.56
N GLU A 97 18.68 15.59 -6.33
CA GLU A 97 19.58 15.72 -7.49
C GLU A 97 18.89 16.39 -8.68
N ILE A 98 17.69 15.91 -9.03
CA ILE A 98 16.95 16.38 -10.19
C ILE A 98 16.03 17.58 -9.90
N GLY A 99 15.89 17.99 -8.63
CA GLY A 99 15.02 19.06 -8.18
C GLY A 99 13.60 18.61 -7.86
N LEU A 100 12.82 19.49 -7.22
CA LEU A 100 11.41 19.23 -6.89
C LEU A 100 10.55 19.16 -8.15
N PRO A 101 9.46 18.33 -8.14
CA PRO A 101 8.43 18.39 -9.17
C PRO A 101 7.76 19.77 -9.20
N GLN A 102 7.27 20.19 -10.38
CA GLN A 102 6.65 21.53 -10.53
C GLN A 102 5.42 21.75 -9.65
N GLN A 103 4.67 20.69 -9.36
CA GLN A 103 3.47 20.70 -8.53
C GLN A 103 3.76 20.59 -7.04
N ALA A 104 5.03 20.45 -6.64
CA ALA A 104 5.41 20.32 -5.24
C ALA A 104 5.00 21.58 -4.46
N LYS A 105 4.20 21.36 -3.42
CA LYS A 105 3.69 22.44 -2.58
C LYS A 105 3.61 21.98 -1.13
N GLY A 106 4.20 22.79 -0.23
CA GLY A 106 4.09 22.61 1.21
C GLY A 106 2.72 23.01 1.74
N LEU A 107 2.49 22.76 3.00
CA LEU A 107 1.33 23.23 3.74
C LEU A 107 1.68 24.60 4.37
N GLU A 108 0.73 25.52 4.35
CA GLU A 108 0.89 26.89 4.90
C GLU A 108 0.77 26.94 6.44
N ILE A 109 0.62 25.79 7.07
CA ILE A 109 0.51 25.61 8.52
C ILE A 109 1.66 24.75 9.03
N PRO A 110 2.05 24.86 10.33
CA PRO A 110 3.03 23.98 10.92
C PRO A 110 2.62 22.50 10.80
N VAL A 111 3.59 21.65 10.54
CA VAL A 111 3.39 20.20 10.38
C VAL A 111 4.32 19.41 11.29
N ALA A 112 3.79 18.38 11.94
CA ALA A 112 4.59 17.44 12.70
C ALA A 112 5.17 16.38 11.77
N ILE A 113 6.45 16.03 11.95
CA ILE A 113 7.06 14.93 11.22
C ILE A 113 7.02 13.65 12.04
N HIS A 114 6.60 12.55 11.40
CA HIS A 114 6.75 11.22 11.95
C HIS A 114 7.81 10.43 11.19
N ASP A 115 8.95 10.23 11.84
CA ASP A 115 10.03 9.44 11.26
C ASP A 115 9.65 7.96 11.23
N ALA A 116 9.69 7.38 10.04
CA ALA A 116 9.35 5.99 9.84
C ALA A 116 10.36 5.06 10.54
N CYS A 117 9.87 4.05 11.26
CA CYS A 117 10.74 3.11 11.97
C CYS A 117 11.72 2.34 11.05
N GLY A 118 11.41 2.23 9.75
CA GLY A 118 12.32 1.68 8.73
C GLY A 118 13.54 2.56 8.43
N ALA A 119 13.50 3.83 8.83
CA ALA A 119 14.63 4.78 8.69
C ALA A 119 15.39 5.01 10.01
N ARG A 120 15.15 4.18 11.04
CA ARG A 120 15.90 4.26 12.28
C ARG A 120 17.36 3.90 12.02
N GLY A 121 18.28 4.76 12.49
CA GLY A 121 19.71 4.66 12.21
C GLY A 121 20.14 5.25 10.85
N ASP A 122 19.21 5.81 10.08
CA ASP A 122 19.49 6.45 8.80
C ASP A 122 19.25 7.98 8.89
N ALA A 123 20.17 8.65 9.57
CA ALA A 123 20.13 10.10 9.76
C ALA A 123 20.12 10.85 8.41
N GLN A 124 20.79 10.31 7.40
CA GLN A 124 20.83 10.92 6.07
C GLN A 124 19.43 11.00 5.45
N THR A 125 18.67 9.90 5.45
CA THR A 125 17.25 9.91 5.01
C THR A 125 16.43 10.90 5.82
N GLN A 126 16.54 10.88 7.16
CA GLN A 126 15.78 11.77 8.04
C GLN A 126 16.06 13.27 7.76
N ASP A 127 17.32 13.62 7.51
CA ASP A 127 17.72 15.00 7.15
C ASP A 127 17.22 15.40 5.75
N MET A 128 17.33 14.49 4.77
CA MET A 128 16.85 14.76 3.41
C MET A 128 15.33 15.00 3.37
N ILE A 129 14.55 14.25 4.14
CA ILE A 129 13.10 14.46 4.24
C ILE A 129 12.78 15.85 4.78
N ARG A 130 13.47 16.29 5.84
CA ARG A 130 13.31 17.63 6.43
C ARG A 130 13.69 18.73 5.44
N GLN A 131 14.78 18.52 4.70
CA GLN A 131 15.22 19.47 3.67
C GLN A 131 14.17 19.59 2.54
N LEU A 132 13.64 18.48 2.01
CA LEU A 132 12.59 18.51 0.99
C LEU A 132 11.33 19.25 1.49
N LEU A 133 10.94 19.03 2.75
CA LEU A 133 9.81 19.76 3.34
C LEU A 133 10.09 21.25 3.46
N SER A 134 11.29 21.61 3.88
CA SER A 134 11.73 23.01 3.93
C SER A 134 11.76 23.67 2.54
N ASP A 135 12.27 22.96 1.53
CA ASP A 135 12.32 23.43 0.15
C ASP A 135 10.92 23.63 -0.45
N MET A 136 9.92 22.89 0.01
CA MET A 136 8.50 23.10 -0.31
C MET A 136 7.84 24.22 0.51
N GLY A 137 8.55 24.84 1.46
CA GLY A 137 8.02 25.90 2.33
C GLY A 137 7.23 25.41 3.55
N CYS A 138 7.33 24.13 3.93
CA CYS A 138 6.72 23.64 5.16
C CYS A 138 7.45 24.14 6.41
N ILE A 139 6.68 24.52 7.43
CA ILE A 139 7.19 24.76 8.78
C ILE A 139 7.15 23.42 9.52
N VAL A 140 8.32 22.79 9.67
CA VAL A 140 8.43 21.45 10.29
C VAL A 140 8.67 21.57 11.78
N GLU A 141 7.84 20.89 12.56
CA GLU A 141 7.99 20.73 14.01
C GLU A 141 8.38 19.26 14.31
N ASP A 142 9.56 19.08 14.90
CA ASP A 142 9.95 17.78 15.43
C ASP A 142 9.13 17.46 16.69
N THR A 143 8.60 16.25 16.77
CA THR A 143 7.93 15.79 18.00
C THR A 143 8.97 15.42 19.07
N GLU A 144 8.56 15.30 20.33
CA GLU A 144 9.41 14.96 21.46
C GLU A 144 10.31 13.74 21.20
N TYR A 145 9.77 12.73 20.52
CA TYR A 145 10.50 11.53 20.11
C TYR A 145 10.53 11.46 18.59
N SER A 146 11.45 12.21 18.00
CA SER A 146 11.71 12.23 16.56
C SER A 146 12.92 11.40 16.20
N ARG A 147 13.18 11.23 14.92
CA ARG A 147 14.36 10.54 14.36
C ARG A 147 14.44 9.10 14.86
N ASP A 148 15.56 8.69 15.40
CA ASP A 148 15.80 7.34 15.91
C ASP A 148 14.96 6.97 17.14
N LEU A 149 14.45 7.97 17.85
CA LEU A 149 13.56 7.78 18.99
C LEU A 149 12.07 7.70 18.58
N SER A 150 11.77 7.94 17.31
CA SER A 150 10.39 7.89 16.83
C SER A 150 9.77 6.50 17.09
N PRO A 151 8.58 6.44 17.74
CA PRO A 151 7.92 5.18 18.01
C PRO A 151 7.33 4.58 16.73
N CYS A 152 6.97 3.30 16.81
CA CYS A 152 6.27 2.66 15.71
C CYS A 152 4.80 3.11 15.65
N CYS A 153 4.30 3.40 14.45
CA CYS A 153 2.90 3.76 14.20
C CYS A 153 1.89 2.61 14.43
N GLY A 154 2.35 1.41 14.81
CA GLY A 154 1.51 0.25 15.04
C GLY A 154 1.29 -0.67 13.82
N TYR A 155 1.83 -0.35 12.64
CA TYR A 155 1.73 -1.22 11.47
C TYR A 155 2.80 -2.32 11.43
N GLY A 156 4.05 -1.95 11.72
CA GLY A 156 5.22 -2.83 11.63
C GLY A 156 5.11 -4.08 12.51
N GLY A 157 5.83 -5.14 12.12
CA GLY A 157 5.77 -6.43 12.81
C GLY A 157 4.39 -7.10 12.74
N LEU A 158 3.54 -6.70 11.80
CA LEU A 158 2.15 -7.16 11.65
C LEU A 158 1.25 -6.86 12.86
N THR A 159 1.62 -5.94 13.74
CA THR A 159 0.86 -5.62 14.95
C THR A 159 -0.57 -5.20 14.60
N ALA A 160 -0.76 -4.45 13.51
CA ALA A 160 -2.08 -4.02 13.03
C ALA A 160 -3.03 -5.19 12.67
N TYR A 161 -2.48 -6.36 12.39
CA TYR A 161 -3.24 -7.57 12.04
C TYR A 161 -3.32 -8.56 13.20
N ALA A 162 -2.23 -8.71 13.95
CA ALA A 162 -2.13 -9.66 15.05
C ALA A 162 -2.85 -9.17 16.31
N ASN A 163 -2.86 -7.87 16.56
CA ASN A 163 -3.49 -7.25 17.74
C ASN A 163 -3.92 -5.81 17.41
N LYS A 164 -5.14 -5.66 16.92
CA LYS A 164 -5.72 -4.37 16.50
C LYS A 164 -5.72 -3.34 17.63
N ASP A 165 -6.08 -3.76 18.87
CA ASP A 165 -6.14 -2.87 20.03
C ASP A 165 -4.76 -2.33 20.42
N MET A 166 -3.75 -3.20 20.39
CA MET A 166 -2.37 -2.76 20.64
C MET A 166 -1.90 -1.79 19.57
N ALA A 167 -2.18 -2.09 18.30
CA ALA A 167 -1.83 -1.21 17.20
C ALA A 167 -2.52 0.16 17.31
N ALA A 168 -3.79 0.21 17.71
CA ALA A 168 -4.52 1.46 17.94
C ALA A 168 -3.86 2.28 19.05
N LYS A 169 -3.55 1.66 20.20
CA LYS A 169 -2.83 2.32 21.30
C LYS A 169 -1.45 2.84 20.89
N MET A 170 -0.71 2.10 20.07
CA MET A 170 0.58 2.56 19.54
C MET A 170 0.39 3.79 18.65
N THR A 171 -0.62 3.79 17.79
CA THR A 171 -0.95 4.93 16.93
C THR A 171 -1.33 6.15 17.77
N GLU A 172 -2.25 5.98 18.72
CA GLU A 172 -2.70 7.02 19.65
C GLU A 172 -1.50 7.68 20.36
N LYS A 173 -0.58 6.87 20.90
CA LYS A 173 0.66 7.38 21.53
C LYS A 173 1.57 8.16 20.60
N CYS A 174 1.55 7.89 19.30
CA CYS A 174 2.23 8.74 18.33
C CYS A 174 1.50 10.08 18.16
N LEU A 175 0.17 10.05 18.08
CA LEU A 175 -0.67 11.21 17.79
C LEU A 175 -0.82 12.18 18.97
N GLU A 176 -0.67 11.72 20.21
CA GLU A 176 -0.67 12.58 21.42
C GLU A 176 0.46 13.62 21.45
N ARG A 177 1.47 13.50 20.58
CA ARG A 177 2.69 14.32 20.63
C ARG A 177 2.61 15.62 19.84
N SER A 178 1.61 15.78 18.99
CA SER A 178 1.34 17.02 18.29
C SER A 178 -0.09 17.06 17.81
N ASP A 179 -0.69 18.25 17.86
CA ASP A 179 -2.01 18.52 17.28
C ASP A 179 -1.92 18.93 15.80
N ALA A 180 -0.72 19.19 15.30
CA ALA A 180 -0.50 19.55 13.91
C ALA A 180 -0.75 18.36 12.96
N PRO A 181 -1.06 18.61 11.68
CA PRO A 181 -1.07 17.57 10.66
C PRO A 181 0.28 16.85 10.57
N TYR A 182 0.24 15.54 10.41
CA TYR A 182 1.44 14.74 10.33
C TYR A 182 1.92 14.56 8.89
N ILE A 183 3.21 14.77 8.66
CA ILE A 183 3.88 14.33 7.44
C ILE A 183 4.70 13.08 7.75
N THR A 184 4.57 12.07 6.90
CA THR A 184 5.33 10.83 6.98
C THR A 184 5.97 10.51 5.63
N TYR A 185 6.96 9.63 5.63
CA TYR A 185 7.57 9.08 4.43
C TYR A 185 7.48 7.55 4.37
N CYS A 186 6.47 7.01 5.07
CA CYS A 186 6.02 5.63 4.99
C CYS A 186 4.49 5.61 4.82
N MET A 187 4.01 5.06 3.72
CA MET A 187 2.59 5.05 3.39
C MET A 187 1.74 4.29 4.42
N ALA A 188 2.30 3.27 5.07
CA ALA A 188 1.61 2.55 6.15
C ALA A 188 1.42 3.43 7.41
N CYS A 189 2.38 4.31 7.74
CA CYS A 189 2.23 5.26 8.85
C CYS A 189 1.14 6.28 8.52
N ARG A 190 1.14 6.81 7.30
CA ARG A 190 0.13 7.74 6.81
C ARG A 190 -1.29 7.15 6.93
N ASP A 191 -1.50 5.92 6.45
CA ASP A 191 -2.79 5.22 6.51
C ASP A 191 -3.25 4.98 7.96
N ARG A 192 -2.33 4.61 8.86
CA ARG A 192 -2.62 4.41 10.27
C ARG A 192 -3.11 5.70 10.95
N PHE A 193 -2.40 6.81 10.76
CA PHE A 193 -2.76 8.09 11.37
C PHE A 193 -4.08 8.64 10.82
N ALA A 194 -4.31 8.51 9.51
CA ALA A 194 -5.56 8.92 8.89
C ALA A 194 -6.77 8.12 9.43
N ARG A 195 -6.62 6.82 9.66
CA ARG A 195 -7.68 5.96 10.23
C ARG A 195 -8.06 6.32 11.67
N GLU A 196 -7.15 6.90 12.43
CA GLU A 196 -7.43 7.43 13.77
C GLU A 196 -7.91 8.90 13.71
N GLY A 197 -8.31 9.39 12.54
CA GLY A 197 -8.89 10.72 12.36
C GLY A 197 -7.89 11.87 12.34
N ARG A 198 -6.57 11.59 12.33
CA ARG A 198 -5.55 12.64 12.26
C ARG A 198 -5.23 12.97 10.81
N GLU A 199 -5.30 14.26 10.44
CA GLU A 199 -4.80 14.70 9.17
C GLU A 199 -3.34 14.28 9.01
N SER A 200 -3.09 13.46 8.01
CA SER A 200 -1.74 12.95 7.72
C SER A 200 -1.52 12.81 6.23
N ARG A 201 -0.32 13.16 5.79
CA ARG A 201 0.07 13.06 4.38
C ARG A 201 1.40 12.33 4.24
N HIS A 202 1.52 11.60 3.16
CA HIS A 202 2.84 11.11 2.74
C HIS A 202 3.57 12.24 2.02
N ILE A 203 4.90 12.34 2.19
CA ILE A 203 5.68 13.39 1.52
C ILE A 203 5.49 13.39 0.00
N LEU A 204 5.34 12.22 -0.62
CA LEU A 204 5.06 12.13 -2.06
C LEU A 204 3.69 12.71 -2.45
N GLU A 205 2.70 12.71 -1.56
CA GLU A 205 1.41 13.39 -1.81
C GLU A 205 1.58 14.91 -1.89
N LEU A 206 2.49 15.49 -1.10
CA LEU A 206 2.82 16.93 -1.19
C LEU A 206 3.67 17.24 -2.44
N LEU A 207 4.66 16.38 -2.73
CA LEU A 207 5.55 16.54 -3.87
C LEU A 207 4.79 16.46 -5.21
N TYR A 208 3.76 15.62 -5.30
CA TYR A 208 3.00 15.40 -6.53
C TYR A 208 1.58 15.97 -6.50
N GLY A 209 1.24 16.78 -5.49
CA GLY A 209 -0.02 17.52 -5.43
C GLY A 209 -1.27 16.67 -5.24
N ALA A 210 -1.13 15.44 -4.75
CA ALA A 210 -2.23 14.51 -4.60
C ALA A 210 -3.13 14.82 -3.39
N ASN A 211 -4.40 14.47 -3.51
CA ASN A 211 -5.35 14.61 -2.41
C ASN A 211 -5.27 13.41 -1.46
N ALA A 212 -4.91 13.65 -0.20
CA ALA A 212 -4.60 12.65 0.81
C ALA A 212 -5.83 12.02 1.53
N SER A 213 -7.03 12.12 0.97
CA SER A 213 -8.26 11.71 1.66
C SER A 213 -8.54 10.20 1.64
N ASN A 214 -7.82 9.41 0.86
CA ASN A 214 -8.11 7.98 0.69
C ASN A 214 -7.64 7.13 1.88
N MET A 215 -8.58 6.35 2.43
CA MET A 215 -8.33 5.30 3.44
C MET A 215 -8.93 3.98 2.94
N PRO A 216 -8.35 3.40 1.88
CA PRO A 216 -8.94 2.22 1.25
C PRO A 216 -8.99 1.02 2.21
N ASP A 217 -10.08 0.26 2.18
CA ASP A 217 -10.19 -1.02 2.86
C ASP A 217 -9.25 -2.08 2.23
N ILE A 218 -9.26 -3.31 2.73
CA ILE A 218 -8.33 -4.36 2.24
C ILE A 218 -8.64 -4.77 0.80
N SER A 219 -9.92 -4.77 0.40
CA SER A 219 -10.34 -5.10 -0.95
C SER A 219 -10.00 -3.98 -1.93
N GLU A 220 -10.23 -2.73 -1.53
CA GLU A 220 -9.85 -1.55 -2.29
C GLU A 220 -8.33 -1.46 -2.47
N LYS A 221 -7.55 -1.76 -1.42
CA LYS A 221 -6.08 -1.85 -1.51
C LYS A 221 -5.61 -2.86 -2.55
N ARG A 222 -6.31 -4.01 -2.67
CA ARG A 222 -6.01 -4.99 -3.70
C ARG A 222 -6.42 -4.49 -5.08
N TYR A 223 -7.61 -3.92 -5.19
CA TYR A 223 -8.14 -3.36 -6.43
C TYR A 223 -7.25 -2.22 -6.95
N ASN A 224 -6.84 -1.29 -6.10
CA ASN A 224 -5.95 -0.19 -6.45
C ASN A 224 -4.63 -0.69 -7.08
N ARG A 225 -4.02 -1.74 -6.53
CA ARG A 225 -2.81 -2.33 -7.12
C ARG A 225 -3.06 -2.95 -8.49
N LEU A 226 -4.25 -3.54 -8.69
CA LEU A 226 -4.63 -4.11 -9.98
C LEU A 226 -4.86 -2.99 -11.01
N ILE A 227 -5.62 -1.97 -10.64
CA ILE A 227 -5.89 -0.80 -11.50
C ILE A 227 -4.58 -0.08 -11.84
N LEU A 228 -3.71 0.16 -10.86
CA LEU A 228 -2.39 0.74 -11.11
C LEU A 228 -1.63 -0.03 -12.20
N LYS A 229 -1.55 -1.36 -12.07
CA LYS A 229 -0.90 -2.20 -13.07
C LYS A 229 -1.54 -2.05 -14.44
N GLN A 230 -2.88 -2.12 -14.52
CA GLN A 230 -3.61 -2.03 -15.79
C GLN A 230 -3.46 -0.66 -16.46
N THR A 231 -3.53 0.41 -15.66
CA THR A 231 -3.38 1.77 -16.17
C THR A 231 -1.97 1.98 -16.73
N LEU A 232 -0.95 1.48 -16.05
CA LEU A 232 0.44 1.54 -16.51
C LEU A 232 0.63 0.74 -17.80
N LEU A 233 0.11 -0.49 -17.89
CA LEU A 233 0.16 -1.31 -19.10
C LEU A 233 -0.45 -0.55 -20.30
N LYS A 234 -1.62 0.04 -20.11
CA LYS A 234 -2.33 0.77 -21.15
C LYS A 234 -1.64 2.09 -21.51
N ASN A 235 -1.35 2.93 -20.54
CA ASN A 235 -0.95 4.32 -20.79
C ASN A 235 0.54 4.47 -21.15
N ILE A 236 1.40 3.60 -20.63
CA ILE A 236 2.85 3.70 -20.80
C ILE A 236 3.37 2.68 -21.80
N TRP A 237 2.87 1.44 -21.73
CA TRP A 237 3.38 0.36 -22.60
C TRP A 237 2.47 0.03 -23.78
N ASN A 238 1.31 0.69 -23.92
CA ASN A 238 0.34 0.44 -24.99
C ASN A 238 -0.13 -1.02 -25.08
N GLU A 239 -0.17 -1.72 -23.95
CA GLU A 239 -0.64 -3.08 -23.84
C GLU A 239 -2.12 -3.11 -23.43
N GLU A 240 -2.93 -3.94 -24.10
CA GLU A 240 -4.32 -4.13 -23.68
C GLU A 240 -4.37 -4.91 -22.37
N PRO A 241 -4.98 -4.34 -21.30
CA PRO A 241 -5.11 -5.04 -20.04
C PRO A 241 -6.06 -6.24 -20.20
N ILE A 242 -5.62 -7.41 -19.74
CA ILE A 242 -6.47 -8.60 -19.66
C ILE A 242 -7.44 -8.39 -18.48
N MET A 243 -8.63 -7.86 -18.77
CA MET A 243 -9.74 -7.83 -17.82
C MET A 243 -10.74 -8.92 -18.21
N GLU A 244 -10.96 -9.87 -17.34
CA GLU A 244 -12.16 -10.71 -17.42
C GLU A 244 -13.37 -9.81 -17.20
N LYS A 245 -14.10 -9.50 -18.28
CA LYS A 245 -15.33 -8.72 -18.21
C LYS A 245 -16.40 -9.65 -17.65
N LYS A 246 -16.78 -9.46 -16.40
CA LYS A 246 -17.92 -10.17 -15.81
C LYS A 246 -19.21 -9.59 -16.39
N ASP A 247 -20.13 -10.45 -16.73
CA ASP A 247 -21.46 -10.13 -17.23
C ASP A 247 -22.52 -10.08 -16.09
N TYR A 248 -22.03 -10.02 -14.84
CA TYR A 248 -22.87 -9.94 -13.63
C TYR A 248 -22.25 -9.00 -12.59
N THR A 249 -23.10 -8.46 -11.74
CA THR A 249 -22.73 -7.60 -10.63
C THR A 249 -22.73 -8.37 -9.30
N VAL A 250 -21.90 -7.94 -8.36
CA VAL A 250 -21.92 -8.44 -6.98
C VAL A 250 -22.06 -7.25 -6.04
N ALA A 251 -23.21 -7.20 -5.38
CA ALA A 251 -23.48 -6.25 -4.31
C ALA A 251 -23.25 -6.93 -2.95
N TYR A 252 -23.02 -6.11 -1.92
CA TYR A 252 -22.74 -6.58 -0.56
C TYR A 252 -23.59 -5.81 0.43
N THR A 253 -24.15 -6.49 1.43
CA THR A 253 -24.77 -5.81 2.57
C THR A 253 -23.69 -5.16 3.45
N GLU A 254 -24.05 -4.18 4.27
CA GLU A 254 -23.14 -3.56 5.22
C GLU A 254 -22.54 -4.58 6.19
N GLU A 255 -23.35 -5.53 6.63
CA GLU A 255 -22.93 -6.61 7.53
C GLU A 255 -21.90 -7.53 6.84
N ALA A 256 -22.12 -7.89 5.57
CA ALA A 256 -21.15 -8.67 4.80
C ALA A 256 -19.83 -7.94 4.65
N ILE A 257 -19.85 -6.64 4.33
CA ILE A 257 -18.64 -5.82 4.22
C ILE A 257 -17.87 -5.81 5.56
N HIS A 258 -18.58 -5.57 6.66
CA HIS A 258 -17.96 -5.54 7.99
C HIS A 258 -17.33 -6.90 8.35
N MET A 259 -18.03 -8.01 8.13
CA MET A 259 -17.52 -9.36 8.41
C MET A 259 -16.32 -9.71 7.51
N MET A 260 -16.35 -9.32 6.24
CA MET A 260 -15.25 -9.52 5.31
C MET A 260 -14.00 -8.75 5.77
N ASP A 261 -14.16 -7.51 6.22
CA ASP A 261 -13.03 -6.67 6.68
C ASP A 261 -12.44 -7.22 7.99
N GLU A 262 -13.27 -7.68 8.93
CA GLU A 262 -12.81 -8.35 10.16
C GLU A 262 -12.00 -9.61 9.90
N ARG A 263 -12.44 -10.43 8.94
CA ARG A 263 -11.83 -11.72 8.59
C ARG A 263 -10.79 -11.62 7.48
N MET A 264 -10.52 -10.43 6.98
CA MET A 264 -9.62 -10.16 5.85
C MET A 264 -9.98 -10.95 4.58
N ILE A 265 -11.28 -11.09 4.31
CA ILE A 265 -11.82 -11.73 3.10
C ILE A 265 -11.90 -10.67 2.00
N LEU A 266 -11.35 -10.97 0.84
CA LEU A 266 -11.36 -10.04 -0.30
C LEU A 266 -12.64 -10.21 -1.13
N LYS A 267 -13.18 -9.12 -1.67
CA LYS A 267 -14.28 -9.17 -2.64
C LYS A 267 -13.97 -10.12 -3.80
N SER A 268 -12.73 -10.11 -4.28
CA SER A 268 -12.28 -11.04 -5.31
C SER A 268 -12.34 -12.53 -4.94
N ASP A 269 -12.23 -12.86 -3.65
CA ASP A 269 -12.36 -14.25 -3.19
C ASP A 269 -13.83 -14.67 -3.20
N VAL A 270 -14.73 -13.78 -2.72
CA VAL A 270 -16.17 -13.98 -2.78
C VAL A 270 -16.66 -14.10 -4.23
N GLU A 271 -16.23 -13.18 -5.09
CA GLU A 271 -16.57 -13.18 -6.51
C GLU A 271 -16.09 -14.44 -7.23
N ARG A 272 -14.96 -15.01 -6.82
CA ARG A 272 -14.48 -16.29 -7.37
C ARG A 272 -15.35 -17.46 -6.94
N VAL A 273 -15.80 -17.48 -5.69
CA VAL A 273 -16.75 -18.48 -5.19
C VAL A 273 -18.07 -18.40 -5.95
N LEU A 274 -18.56 -17.18 -6.22
CA LEU A 274 -19.80 -16.96 -7.02
C LEU A 274 -19.61 -17.34 -8.49
N SER A 275 -18.41 -17.16 -9.06
CA SER A 275 -18.07 -17.64 -10.39
C SER A 275 -18.14 -19.16 -10.47
N ASP A 276 -17.55 -19.87 -9.50
CA ASP A 276 -17.60 -21.33 -9.40
C ASP A 276 -19.06 -21.82 -9.25
N TYR A 277 -19.88 -21.12 -8.42
CA TYR A 277 -21.31 -21.40 -8.32
C TYR A 277 -22.04 -21.23 -9.66
N ARG A 278 -21.73 -20.18 -10.40
CA ARG A 278 -22.34 -19.93 -11.71
C ARG A 278 -22.09 -21.05 -12.72
N GLU A 279 -20.92 -21.67 -12.64
CA GLU A 279 -20.53 -22.79 -13.50
C GLU A 279 -21.20 -24.10 -13.09
N ASN A 280 -21.26 -24.40 -11.79
CA ASN A 280 -21.70 -25.70 -11.28
C ASN A 280 -23.10 -25.72 -10.70
N GLN A 281 -23.68 -24.55 -10.37
CA GLN A 281 -24.99 -24.37 -9.74
C GLN A 281 -25.16 -25.13 -8.41
N GLU A 282 -24.05 -25.37 -7.69
CA GLU A 282 -24.06 -26.07 -6.41
C GLU A 282 -24.22 -25.09 -5.26
N ALA A 283 -25.40 -25.08 -4.63
CA ALA A 283 -25.67 -24.33 -3.41
C ALA A 283 -26.66 -25.06 -2.51
N ILE A 284 -26.65 -24.71 -1.24
CA ILE A 284 -27.61 -25.15 -0.24
C ILE A 284 -28.59 -23.99 -0.03
N LEU A 285 -29.90 -24.28 -0.12
CA LEU A 285 -30.93 -23.30 0.20
C LEU A 285 -31.16 -23.30 1.72
N ASP A 286 -31.01 -22.17 2.34
CA ASP A 286 -31.48 -21.94 3.71
C ASP A 286 -32.99 -21.73 3.68
N GLU A 287 -33.77 -22.66 4.27
CA GLU A 287 -35.23 -22.65 4.20
C GLU A 287 -35.85 -21.51 5.01
N GLU A 288 -35.15 -20.97 6.03
CA GLU A 288 -35.66 -19.90 6.88
C GLU A 288 -35.44 -18.53 6.22
N THR A 289 -34.22 -18.26 5.75
CA THR A 289 -33.83 -16.97 5.17
C THR A 289 -34.10 -16.89 3.66
N LYS A 290 -34.30 -18.04 2.99
CA LYS A 290 -34.37 -18.17 1.53
C LYS A 290 -33.13 -17.75 0.78
N GLU A 291 -32.01 -17.72 1.48
CA GLU A 291 -30.70 -17.43 0.93
C GLU A 291 -30.01 -18.70 0.44
N LEU A 292 -29.14 -18.54 -0.55
CA LEU A 292 -28.28 -19.60 -1.05
C LEU A 292 -26.93 -19.55 -0.34
N VAL A 293 -26.38 -20.72 -0.05
CA VAL A 293 -25.04 -20.86 0.54
C VAL A 293 -24.21 -21.77 -0.37
N THR A 294 -23.17 -21.22 -0.95
CA THR A 294 -22.21 -21.96 -1.77
C THR A 294 -20.82 -21.91 -1.18
N ARG A 295 -19.93 -22.76 -1.70
CA ARG A 295 -18.54 -22.81 -1.23
C ARG A 295 -17.56 -23.12 -2.34
N SER A 296 -16.33 -22.61 -2.18
CA SER A 296 -15.18 -23.01 -3.01
C SER A 296 -13.92 -23.06 -2.18
N ARG A 297 -13.00 -23.94 -2.56
CA ARG A 297 -11.69 -24.04 -1.93
C ARG A 297 -10.67 -23.22 -2.71
N LEU A 298 -10.25 -22.09 -2.13
CA LEU A 298 -9.25 -21.22 -2.72
C LEU A 298 -7.91 -21.41 -1.97
N GLY A 299 -6.98 -22.11 -2.59
CA GLY A 299 -5.73 -22.52 -1.95
C GLY A 299 -5.96 -23.47 -0.77
N ASN A 300 -5.58 -23.04 0.44
CA ASN A 300 -5.74 -23.83 1.67
C ASN A 300 -6.98 -23.48 2.50
N VAL A 301 -7.80 -22.56 2.02
CA VAL A 301 -8.99 -22.06 2.73
C VAL A 301 -10.24 -22.39 1.93
N THR A 302 -11.30 -22.84 2.62
CA THR A 302 -12.64 -22.99 2.03
C THR A 302 -13.44 -21.75 2.41
N PHE A 303 -13.90 -21.02 1.41
CA PHE A 303 -14.79 -19.87 1.58
C PHE A 303 -16.24 -20.36 1.43
N TRP A 304 -17.08 -19.92 2.34
CA TRP A 304 -18.52 -20.08 2.28
C TRP A 304 -19.14 -18.71 2.05
N VAL A 305 -19.99 -18.61 1.04
CA VAL A 305 -20.65 -17.36 0.67
C VAL A 305 -22.15 -17.56 0.73
N ARG A 306 -22.82 -16.67 1.48
CA ARG A 306 -24.27 -16.57 1.59
C ARG A 306 -24.75 -15.43 0.70
N PHE A 307 -25.75 -15.67 -0.14
CA PHE A 307 -26.19 -14.68 -1.12
C PHE A 307 -27.62 -14.94 -1.60
N VAL A 308 -28.21 -13.95 -2.24
CA VAL A 308 -29.42 -14.09 -3.06
C VAL A 308 -29.11 -13.71 -4.50
N GLU A 309 -29.80 -14.36 -5.44
CA GLU A 309 -29.74 -13.98 -6.85
C GLU A 309 -30.58 -12.72 -7.10
N THR A 310 -30.08 -11.83 -7.93
CA THR A 310 -30.73 -10.60 -8.36
C THR A 310 -30.85 -10.59 -9.89
N GLU A 311 -31.60 -9.65 -10.46
CA GLU A 311 -31.76 -9.54 -11.92
C GLU A 311 -30.41 -9.41 -12.65
N ASP A 312 -29.45 -8.68 -12.06
CA ASP A 312 -28.16 -8.37 -12.66
C ASP A 312 -26.98 -9.16 -12.04
N GLY A 313 -27.22 -10.07 -11.09
CA GLY A 313 -26.14 -10.81 -10.43
C GLY A 313 -26.47 -11.33 -9.04
N TYR A 314 -25.72 -10.90 -8.02
CA TYR A 314 -25.78 -11.44 -6.66
C TYR A 314 -25.72 -10.35 -5.59
N LEU A 315 -26.50 -10.54 -4.51
CA LEU A 315 -26.35 -9.77 -3.27
C LEU A 315 -25.81 -10.71 -2.18
N VAL A 316 -24.66 -10.39 -1.64
CA VAL A 316 -23.94 -11.15 -0.60
C VAL A 316 -24.31 -10.63 0.78
N HIS A 317 -24.59 -11.56 1.71
CA HIS A 317 -24.99 -11.32 3.09
C HIS A 317 -23.92 -11.71 4.11
#